data_8d4c812b0988dbcc32711626fa1b8623
#
_entry.id   8d4c812b0988dbcc32711626fa1b8623
#
_cell.length_a   1.000
_cell.length_b   1.000
_cell.length_c   1.000
_cell.angle_alpha   90.00
_cell.angle_beta   90.00
_cell.angle_gamma   90.00
#
_symmetry.space_group_name_H-M   'P 1'
#
loop_
_entity.id
_entity.type
_entity.pdbx_description
1 polymer ?
#
loop_
_entity_poly.entity_id
_entity_poly.type
_entity_poly.pdbx_seq_one_letter_code
_entity_poly.pdbx_strand_id
1 'polypeptide(L)'
;IAIAGNEEASIGTMLRTGNVKYDEVDIINVGWALSSSLASGKVDAIWGGLRNFEINQLALEGFAVKTFFPEEYGVPTYDELIFVANAQTYDKSAIKGFNKAIEQAIIYIINHPQDAWKEFVAYAPDTLNNELNRRAWRDTLTRFATRPSAVDWQRYDEYAQFMYTHKIIKTLPKA
;
A
#
# COMPACT_ATOMS: atom_id res chain seq x y z
N ILE A 1 -18.47 5.60 1.03
CA ILE A 1 -17.06 5.19 0.83
C ILE A 1 -17.02 3.68 0.64
N ALA A 2 -16.40 3.19 -0.44
CA ALA A 2 -16.13 1.77 -0.62
C ALA A 2 -14.79 1.37 0.03
N ILE A 3 -14.78 0.20 0.68
CA ILE A 3 -13.60 -0.39 1.33
C ILE A 3 -13.40 -1.86 0.90
N ALA A 4 -12.17 -2.35 1.05
CA ALA A 4 -11.84 -3.76 0.84
C ALA A 4 -11.63 -4.55 2.15
N GLY A 5 -11.56 -3.89 3.29
CA GLY A 5 -11.28 -4.48 4.61
C GLY A 5 -11.98 -3.75 5.75
N ASN A 6 -11.33 -3.68 6.90
CA ASN A 6 -11.79 -2.95 8.08
C ASN A 6 -10.83 -1.81 8.39
N GLU A 7 -11.14 -0.62 7.86
CA GLU A 7 -10.27 0.56 7.85
C GLU A 7 -10.82 1.73 8.69
N GLU A 8 -11.72 1.42 9.64
CA GLU A 8 -12.45 2.43 10.43
C GLU A 8 -11.53 3.46 11.10
N ALA A 9 -10.43 3.03 11.69
CA ALA A 9 -9.51 3.92 12.39
C ALA A 9 -8.86 4.94 11.46
N SER A 10 -8.40 4.49 10.29
CA SER A 10 -7.74 5.35 9.31
C SER A 10 -8.74 6.29 8.64
N ILE A 11 -9.87 5.77 8.15
CA ILE A 11 -10.93 6.58 7.56
C ILE A 11 -11.48 7.60 8.57
N GLY A 12 -11.79 7.16 9.79
CA GLY A 12 -12.30 8.05 10.84
C GLY A 12 -11.28 9.13 11.24
N THR A 13 -9.99 8.84 11.19
CA THR A 13 -8.95 9.85 11.42
C THR A 13 -8.93 10.90 10.32
N MET A 14 -8.98 10.48 9.06
CA MET A 14 -9.00 11.40 7.92
C MET A 14 -10.28 12.25 7.89
N LEU A 15 -11.45 11.66 8.12
CA LEU A 15 -12.73 12.39 8.16
C LEU A 15 -12.74 13.49 9.22
N ARG A 16 -12.17 13.22 10.41
CA ARG A 16 -12.08 14.22 11.49
C ARG A 16 -11.29 15.47 11.10
N THR A 17 -10.28 15.36 10.22
CA THR A 17 -9.54 16.56 9.74
C THR A 17 -10.42 17.47 8.87
N GLY A 18 -11.47 16.92 8.25
CA GLY A 18 -12.50 17.66 7.52
C GLY A 18 -13.73 18.01 8.34
N ASN A 19 -13.70 17.80 9.67
CA ASN A 19 -14.84 17.95 10.58
C ASN A 19 -16.05 17.06 10.22
N VAL A 20 -15.82 15.90 9.59
CA VAL A 20 -16.83 14.91 9.28
C VAL A 20 -16.72 13.75 10.27
N LYS A 21 -17.86 13.29 10.81
CA LYS A 21 -17.88 12.13 11.70
C LYS A 21 -17.99 10.85 10.88
N TYR A 22 -17.49 9.75 11.44
CA TYR A 22 -17.52 8.45 10.78
C TYR A 22 -18.95 7.93 10.54
N ASP A 23 -19.86 8.24 11.46
CA ASP A 23 -21.28 7.87 11.38
C ASP A 23 -22.12 8.74 10.40
N GLU A 24 -21.51 9.79 9.85
CA GLU A 24 -22.12 10.62 8.78
C GLU A 24 -21.82 10.09 7.37
N VAL A 25 -21.06 8.99 7.25
CA VAL A 25 -20.72 8.38 5.95
C VAL A 25 -21.12 6.91 5.90
N ASP A 26 -21.66 6.50 4.77
CA ASP A 26 -21.95 5.09 4.51
C ASP A 26 -20.67 4.36 4.09
N ILE A 27 -20.35 3.28 4.79
CA ILE A 27 -19.20 2.42 4.49
C ILE A 27 -19.70 1.12 3.87
N ILE A 28 -19.21 0.82 2.67
CA ILE A 28 -19.65 -0.34 1.89
C ILE A 28 -18.43 -1.21 1.56
N ASN A 29 -18.42 -2.44 2.03
CA ASN A 29 -17.37 -3.39 1.63
C ASN A 29 -17.69 -3.94 0.23
N VAL A 30 -16.78 -3.66 -0.71
CA VAL A 30 -16.89 -4.07 -2.12
C VAL A 30 -15.79 -5.08 -2.51
N GLY A 31 -15.02 -5.56 -1.55
CA GLY A 31 -13.85 -6.40 -1.82
C GLY A 31 -12.89 -5.70 -2.77
N TRP A 32 -12.48 -6.39 -3.82
CA TRP A 32 -11.52 -5.84 -4.80
C TRP A 32 -12.15 -4.96 -5.89
N ALA A 33 -13.47 -4.69 -5.84
CA ALA A 33 -14.18 -3.90 -6.85
C ALA A 33 -14.11 -2.38 -6.58
N LEU A 34 -12.98 -1.88 -6.05
CA LEU A 34 -12.83 -0.47 -5.67
C LEU A 34 -12.98 0.49 -6.85
N SER A 35 -12.13 0.36 -7.88
CA SER A 35 -12.17 1.25 -9.05
C SER A 35 -13.50 1.21 -9.77
N SER A 36 -14.08 0.02 -10.00
CA SER A 36 -15.36 -0.13 -10.68
C SER A 36 -16.54 0.45 -9.89
N SER A 37 -16.48 0.39 -8.55
CA SER A 37 -17.50 1.00 -7.69
C SER A 37 -17.49 2.52 -7.78
N LEU A 38 -16.31 3.13 -7.81
CA LEU A 38 -16.15 4.58 -7.99
C LEU A 38 -16.53 5.00 -9.41
N ALA A 39 -16.02 4.33 -10.44
CA ALA A 39 -16.29 4.63 -11.84
C ALA A 39 -17.78 4.52 -12.21
N SER A 40 -18.51 3.59 -11.61
CA SER A 40 -19.96 3.44 -11.82
C SER A 40 -20.83 4.44 -11.03
N GLY A 41 -20.22 5.26 -10.17
CA GLY A 41 -20.96 6.20 -9.30
C GLY A 41 -21.73 5.54 -8.16
N LYS A 42 -21.46 4.26 -7.85
CA LYS A 42 -22.06 3.60 -6.69
C LYS A 42 -21.58 4.15 -5.36
N VAL A 43 -20.39 4.72 -5.36
CA VAL A 43 -19.76 5.35 -4.18
C VAL A 43 -19.09 6.64 -4.60
N ASP A 44 -19.00 7.59 -3.67
CA ASP A 44 -18.35 8.89 -3.88
C ASP A 44 -16.84 8.83 -3.65
N ALA A 45 -16.37 7.84 -2.90
CA ALA A 45 -14.95 7.66 -2.60
C ALA A 45 -14.61 6.18 -2.38
N ILE A 46 -13.35 5.84 -2.52
CA ILE A 46 -12.79 4.53 -2.19
C ILE A 46 -11.65 4.68 -1.19
N TRP A 47 -11.49 3.71 -0.31
CA TRP A 47 -10.34 3.53 0.56
C TRP A 47 -9.59 2.26 0.17
N GLY A 48 -8.26 2.29 0.23
CA GLY A 48 -7.41 1.14 -0.10
C GLY A 48 -6.93 1.11 -1.54
N GLY A 49 -7.23 2.15 -2.32
CA GLY A 49 -6.65 2.30 -3.65
C GLY A 49 -5.14 2.54 -3.57
N LEU A 50 -4.36 1.73 -4.29
CA LEU A 50 -2.91 1.86 -4.37
C LEU A 50 -2.53 3.05 -5.25
N ARG A 51 -1.58 3.87 -4.78
CA ARG A 51 -1.12 5.09 -5.48
C ARG A 51 -0.57 4.83 -6.87
N ASN A 52 0.01 3.66 -7.07
CA ASN A 52 0.63 3.24 -8.32
C ASN A 52 -0.32 2.47 -9.24
N PHE A 53 -1.48 2.02 -8.78
CA PHE A 53 -2.37 1.14 -9.55
C PHE A 53 -3.74 1.76 -9.83
N GLU A 54 -4.62 1.93 -8.83
CA GLU A 54 -6.01 2.39 -9.04
C GLU A 54 -6.08 3.80 -9.63
N ILE A 55 -5.18 4.70 -9.25
CA ILE A 55 -5.12 6.05 -9.83
C ILE A 55 -4.82 5.98 -11.32
N ASN A 56 -3.86 5.13 -11.72
CA ASN A 56 -3.52 4.93 -13.12
C ASN A 56 -4.64 4.21 -13.88
N GLN A 57 -5.31 3.24 -13.27
CA GLN A 57 -6.44 2.53 -13.86
C GLN A 57 -7.58 3.51 -14.16
N LEU A 58 -8.03 4.26 -13.18
CA LEU A 58 -9.12 5.23 -13.34
C LEU A 58 -8.77 6.30 -14.38
N ALA A 59 -7.53 6.78 -14.41
CA ALA A 59 -7.08 7.73 -15.42
C ALA A 59 -7.10 7.14 -16.84
N LEU A 60 -6.74 5.87 -17.02
CA LEU A 60 -6.81 5.17 -18.31
C LEU A 60 -8.26 4.95 -18.76
N GLU A 61 -9.17 4.77 -17.83
CA GLU A 61 -10.61 4.64 -18.07
C GLU A 61 -11.30 6.01 -18.26
N GLY A 62 -10.55 7.12 -18.20
CA GLY A 62 -11.05 8.49 -18.46
C GLY A 62 -11.63 9.20 -17.23
N PHE A 63 -11.46 8.65 -16.04
CA PHE A 63 -11.93 9.26 -14.80
C PHE A 63 -10.86 10.15 -14.16
N ALA A 64 -11.20 11.42 -13.90
CA ALA A 64 -10.40 12.31 -13.09
C ALA A 64 -10.75 12.13 -11.60
N VAL A 65 -9.77 11.75 -10.80
CA VAL A 65 -9.97 11.51 -9.36
C VAL A 65 -9.11 12.44 -8.52
N LYS A 66 -9.62 12.84 -7.36
CA LYS A 66 -8.84 13.53 -6.33
C LYS A 66 -8.35 12.49 -5.33
N THR A 67 -7.06 12.52 -5.03
CA THR A 67 -6.42 11.61 -4.08
C THR A 67 -6.15 12.31 -2.76
N PHE A 68 -6.43 11.62 -1.66
CA PHE A 68 -6.13 12.03 -0.30
C PHE A 68 -5.15 11.02 0.29
N PHE A 69 -3.97 11.47 0.67
CA PHE A 69 -2.95 10.57 1.24
C PHE A 69 -3.10 10.51 2.76
N PRO A 70 -3.25 9.33 3.36
CA PRO A 70 -3.55 9.18 4.80
C PRO A 70 -2.60 9.95 5.71
N GLU A 71 -1.32 9.98 5.39
CA GLU A 71 -0.28 10.67 6.15
C GLU A 71 -0.46 12.20 6.18
N GLU A 72 -1.14 12.77 5.21
CA GLU A 72 -1.47 14.20 5.18
C GLU A 72 -2.68 14.54 6.07
N TYR A 73 -3.40 13.50 6.51
CA TYR A 73 -4.65 13.62 7.27
C TYR A 73 -4.59 12.89 8.62
N GLY A 74 -3.41 12.82 9.23
CA GLY A 74 -3.23 12.39 10.61
C GLY A 74 -3.10 10.88 10.84
N VAL A 75 -3.01 10.08 9.79
CA VAL A 75 -2.63 8.68 9.90
C VAL A 75 -1.11 8.59 9.85
N PRO A 76 -0.43 7.97 10.83
CA PRO A 76 1.01 7.82 10.78
C PRO A 76 1.45 7.01 9.56
N THR A 77 2.63 7.32 9.01
CA THR A 77 3.23 6.54 7.93
C THR A 77 3.56 5.12 8.40
N TYR A 78 3.36 4.15 7.53
CA TYR A 78 3.67 2.73 7.79
C TYR A 78 4.19 2.04 6.55
N ASP A 79 4.88 0.92 6.74
CA ASP A 79 5.31 0.07 5.65
C ASP A 79 4.14 -0.85 5.26
N GLU A 80 3.62 -0.69 4.05
CA GLU A 80 2.40 -1.37 3.62
C GLU A 80 2.65 -2.85 3.31
N LEU A 81 3.74 -3.14 2.61
CA LEU A 81 4.12 -4.50 2.24
C LEU A 81 5.44 -4.87 2.90
N ILE A 82 5.38 -5.86 3.79
CA ILE A 82 6.53 -6.37 4.54
C ILE A 82 6.65 -7.88 4.41
N PHE A 83 7.87 -8.39 4.48
CA PHE A 83 8.11 -9.81 4.63
C PHE A 83 8.09 -10.18 6.11
N VAL A 84 7.39 -11.25 6.45
CA VAL A 84 7.34 -11.78 7.81
C VAL A 84 7.83 -13.23 7.83
N ALA A 85 8.46 -13.61 8.93
CA ALA A 85 8.91 -14.99 9.16
C ALA A 85 8.40 -15.50 10.51
N ASN A 86 8.20 -16.79 10.63
CA ASN A 86 7.82 -17.41 11.90
C ASN A 86 9.01 -17.31 12.89
N ALA A 87 8.82 -16.58 13.99
CA ALA A 87 9.86 -16.33 14.99
C ALA A 87 10.43 -17.59 15.66
N GLN A 88 9.69 -18.71 15.64
CA GLN A 88 10.12 -19.96 16.27
C GLN A 88 10.89 -20.89 15.32
N THR A 89 10.66 -20.78 14.01
CA THR A 89 11.15 -21.76 13.03
C THR A 89 12.02 -21.16 11.92
N TYR A 90 12.22 -19.83 11.90
CA TYR A 90 13.00 -19.21 10.83
C TYR A 90 14.51 -19.52 10.92
N ASP A 91 15.12 -19.75 9.78
CA ASP A 91 16.56 -19.85 9.64
C ASP A 91 17.16 -18.45 9.43
N LYS A 92 17.97 -17.99 10.39
CA LYS A 92 18.64 -16.67 10.31
C LYS A 92 19.54 -16.53 9.09
N SER A 93 20.21 -17.61 8.67
CA SER A 93 21.10 -17.58 7.50
C SER A 93 20.29 -17.44 6.21
N ALA A 94 19.19 -18.18 6.10
CA ALA A 94 18.27 -18.08 4.97
C ALA A 94 17.64 -16.68 4.86
N ILE A 95 17.17 -16.09 5.98
CA ILE A 95 16.63 -14.73 5.99
C ILE A 95 17.68 -13.69 5.59
N LYS A 96 18.90 -13.82 6.09
CA LYS A 96 20.00 -12.93 5.68
C LYS A 96 20.31 -13.03 4.18
N GLY A 97 20.32 -14.25 3.65
CA GLY A 97 20.49 -14.49 2.21
C GLY A 97 19.37 -13.90 1.38
N PHE A 98 18.12 -14.10 1.83
CA PHE A 98 16.91 -13.55 1.19
C PHE A 98 16.95 -12.01 1.17
N ASN A 99 17.19 -11.36 2.31
CA ASN A 99 17.26 -9.90 2.39
C ASN A 99 18.34 -9.33 1.47
N LYS A 100 19.51 -10.00 1.39
CA LYS A 100 20.59 -9.60 0.48
C LYS A 100 20.17 -9.73 -0.99
N ALA A 101 19.45 -10.79 -1.35
CA ALA A 101 18.96 -10.98 -2.71
C ALA A 101 17.93 -9.91 -3.09
N ILE A 102 17.00 -9.59 -2.19
CA ILE A 102 16.01 -8.51 -2.38
C ILE A 102 16.71 -7.15 -2.54
N GLU A 103 17.69 -6.84 -1.68
CA GLU A 103 18.48 -5.60 -1.79
C GLU A 103 19.18 -5.48 -3.15
N GLN A 104 19.82 -6.56 -3.60
CA GLN A 104 20.47 -6.60 -4.90
C GLN A 104 19.49 -6.43 -6.07
N ALA A 105 18.33 -7.09 -5.98
CA ALA A 105 17.27 -6.97 -6.98
C ALA A 105 16.73 -5.53 -7.05
N ILE A 106 16.48 -4.89 -5.92
CA ILE A 106 16.01 -3.51 -5.86
C ILE A 106 17.04 -2.55 -6.49
N ILE A 107 18.31 -2.70 -6.15
CA ILE A 107 19.41 -1.90 -6.72
C ILE A 107 19.49 -2.11 -8.24
N TYR A 108 19.35 -3.35 -8.70
CA TYR A 108 19.33 -3.66 -10.13
C TYR A 108 18.13 -2.99 -10.84
N ILE A 109 16.93 -3.14 -10.30
CA ILE A 109 15.70 -2.55 -10.84
C ILE A 109 15.83 -1.02 -10.96
N ILE A 110 16.34 -0.36 -9.93
CA ILE A 110 16.51 1.10 -9.92
C ILE A 110 17.54 1.55 -10.97
N ASN A 111 18.64 0.83 -11.13
CA ASN A 111 19.70 1.20 -12.07
C ASN A 111 19.44 0.74 -13.50
N HIS A 112 18.62 -0.30 -13.70
CA HIS A 112 18.29 -0.90 -15.00
C HIS A 112 16.78 -1.06 -15.20
N PRO A 113 15.98 0.02 -15.04
CA PRO A 113 14.51 -0.09 -14.97
C PRO A 113 13.88 -0.64 -16.26
N GLN A 114 14.50 -0.41 -17.42
CA GLN A 114 14.00 -0.93 -18.70
C GLN A 114 14.27 -2.42 -18.88
N ASP A 115 15.43 -2.89 -18.46
CA ASP A 115 15.77 -4.32 -18.58
C ASP A 115 14.99 -5.13 -17.54
N ALA A 116 14.91 -4.62 -16.31
CA ALA A 116 14.07 -5.20 -15.27
C ALA A 116 12.58 -5.24 -15.68
N TRP A 117 12.06 -4.22 -16.39
CA TRP A 117 10.73 -4.25 -16.97
C TRP A 117 10.55 -5.39 -17.98
N LYS A 118 11.53 -5.60 -18.87
CA LYS A 118 11.47 -6.71 -19.85
C LYS A 118 11.42 -8.07 -19.14
N GLU A 119 12.25 -8.25 -18.12
CA GLU A 119 12.27 -9.48 -17.31
C GLU A 119 10.94 -9.68 -16.57
N PHE A 120 10.38 -8.63 -15.95
CA PHE A 120 9.09 -8.68 -15.32
C PHE A 120 7.97 -9.08 -16.29
N VAL A 121 7.90 -8.45 -17.44
CA VAL A 121 6.90 -8.76 -18.46
C VAL A 121 7.07 -10.18 -19.01
N ALA A 122 8.32 -10.66 -19.17
CA ALA A 122 8.60 -12.00 -19.68
C ALA A 122 8.03 -13.11 -18.77
N TYR A 123 7.79 -12.83 -17.49
CA TYR A 123 7.19 -13.79 -16.57
C TYR A 123 5.74 -14.18 -16.94
N ALA A 124 4.93 -13.23 -17.40
CA ALA A 124 3.56 -13.46 -17.86
C ALA A 124 3.16 -12.39 -18.90
N PRO A 125 3.64 -12.51 -20.15
CA PRO A 125 3.52 -11.46 -21.17
C PRO A 125 2.08 -11.04 -21.44
N ASP A 126 1.17 -12.00 -21.53
CA ASP A 126 -0.24 -11.77 -21.88
C ASP A 126 -1.00 -10.94 -20.81
N THR A 127 -0.55 -10.99 -19.56
CA THR A 127 -1.18 -10.28 -18.45
C THR A 127 -0.41 -9.04 -18.01
N LEU A 128 0.91 -9.05 -18.11
CA LEU A 128 1.76 -7.99 -17.58
C LEU A 128 2.10 -6.91 -18.62
N ASN A 129 2.13 -7.24 -19.93
CA ASN A 129 2.52 -6.30 -20.98
C ASN A 129 1.36 -5.39 -21.39
N ASN A 130 0.93 -4.50 -20.51
CA ASN A 130 -0.09 -3.50 -20.80
C ASN A 130 0.27 -2.12 -20.24
N GLU A 131 -0.47 -1.09 -20.64
CA GLU A 131 -0.19 0.30 -20.28
C GLU A 131 -0.40 0.56 -18.79
N LEU A 132 -1.37 -0.09 -18.15
CA LEU A 132 -1.60 0.05 -16.71
C LEU A 132 -0.39 -0.43 -15.92
N ASN A 133 0.09 -1.64 -16.20
CA ASN A 133 1.27 -2.18 -15.55
C ASN A 133 2.53 -1.37 -15.83
N ARG A 134 2.66 -0.79 -17.04
CA ARG A 134 3.78 0.09 -17.37
C ARG A 134 3.79 1.36 -16.54
N ARG A 135 2.62 1.98 -16.31
CA ARG A 135 2.49 3.15 -15.44
C ARG A 135 2.73 2.78 -13.98
N ALA A 136 2.11 1.68 -13.51
CA ALA A 136 2.30 1.18 -12.15
C ALA A 136 3.77 0.85 -11.87
N TRP A 137 4.48 0.20 -12.81
CA TRP A 137 5.90 -0.08 -12.71
C TRP A 137 6.71 1.20 -12.46
N ARG A 138 6.54 2.21 -13.31
CA ARG A 138 7.25 3.49 -13.20
C ARG A 138 7.00 4.15 -11.84
N ASP A 139 5.75 4.17 -11.40
CA ASP A 139 5.36 4.82 -10.15
C ASP A 139 5.81 4.03 -8.91
N THR A 140 6.05 2.72 -9.06
CA THR A 140 6.57 1.84 -8.00
C THR A 140 8.06 2.02 -7.77
N LEU A 141 8.85 2.31 -8.82
CA LEU A 141 10.32 2.36 -8.72
C LEU A 141 10.84 3.30 -7.61
N THR A 142 10.17 4.42 -7.39
CA THR A 142 10.55 5.41 -6.38
C THR A 142 10.17 5.02 -4.95
N ARG A 143 9.46 3.90 -4.77
CA ARG A 143 8.90 3.46 -3.49
C ARG A 143 9.58 2.23 -2.91
N PHE A 144 10.49 1.64 -3.64
CA PHE A 144 11.29 0.53 -3.12
C PHE A 144 12.22 1.00 -1.99
N ALA A 145 12.19 0.27 -0.88
CA ALA A 145 13.18 0.44 0.17
C ALA A 145 14.54 -0.05 -0.33
N THR A 146 15.49 0.85 -0.51
CA THR A 146 16.85 0.51 -0.99
C THR A 146 17.63 -0.36 0.00
N ARG A 147 17.19 -0.37 1.26
CA ARG A 147 17.69 -1.24 2.33
C ARG A 147 16.52 -1.88 3.08
N PRO A 148 15.90 -2.94 2.54
CA PRO A 148 14.70 -3.54 3.11
C PRO A 148 14.90 -4.15 4.50
N SER A 149 16.15 -4.43 4.89
CA SER A 149 16.48 -4.91 6.24
C SER A 149 16.70 -3.81 7.28
N ALA A 150 16.73 -2.54 6.87
CA ALA A 150 16.88 -1.40 7.76
C ALA A 150 15.49 -0.94 8.23
N VAL A 151 15.08 -1.43 9.39
CA VAL A 151 13.76 -1.11 9.98
C VAL A 151 13.82 0.25 10.67
N ASP A 152 12.86 1.10 10.36
CA ASP A 152 12.61 2.35 11.09
C ASP A 152 11.73 2.08 12.31
N TRP A 153 12.35 1.79 13.44
CA TRP A 153 11.64 1.44 14.67
C TRP A 153 10.74 2.58 15.19
N GLN A 154 11.12 3.83 14.99
CA GLN A 154 10.28 4.97 15.38
C GLN A 154 8.96 4.95 14.62
N ARG A 155 8.99 4.71 13.30
CA ARG A 155 7.78 4.59 12.48
C ARG A 155 6.88 3.44 12.95
N TYR A 156 7.48 2.30 13.31
CA TYR A 156 6.72 1.16 13.84
C TYR A 156 6.08 1.49 15.19
N ASP A 157 6.78 2.17 16.09
CA ASP A 157 6.26 2.57 17.40
C ASP A 157 5.12 3.59 17.24
N GLU A 158 5.26 4.59 16.38
CA GLU A 158 4.21 5.58 16.10
C GLU A 158 2.96 4.93 15.54
N TYR A 159 3.10 3.99 14.60
CA TYR A 159 1.96 3.26 14.05
C TYR A 159 1.35 2.28 15.05
N ALA A 160 2.15 1.62 15.87
CA ALA A 160 1.67 0.77 16.96
C ALA A 160 0.87 1.58 17.99
N GLN A 161 1.33 2.79 18.34
CA GLN A 161 0.61 3.69 19.24
C GLN A 161 -0.72 4.15 18.61
N PHE A 162 -0.76 4.43 17.31
CA PHE A 162 -1.99 4.73 16.59
C PHE A 162 -2.97 3.57 16.66
N MET A 163 -2.53 2.35 16.34
CA MET A 163 -3.36 1.15 16.42
C MET A 163 -3.88 0.88 17.85
N TYR A 164 -3.06 1.09 18.86
CA TYR A 164 -3.45 0.93 20.26
C TYR A 164 -4.50 1.97 20.69
N THR A 165 -4.27 3.24 20.34
CA THR A 165 -5.19 4.35 20.63
C THR A 165 -6.57 4.11 19.99
N HIS A 166 -6.60 3.56 18.79
CA HIS A 166 -7.83 3.21 18.07
C HIS A 166 -8.38 1.81 18.41
N LYS A 167 -7.79 1.13 19.41
CA LYS A 167 -8.24 -0.20 19.88
C LYS A 167 -8.19 -1.31 18.81
N ILE A 168 -7.35 -1.14 17.79
CA ILE A 168 -7.09 -2.18 16.79
C ILE A 168 -6.26 -3.30 17.42
N ILE A 169 -5.26 -2.91 18.24
CA ILE A 169 -4.49 -3.84 19.06
C ILE A 169 -4.78 -3.60 20.54
N LYS A 170 -4.72 -4.66 21.33
CA LYS A 170 -5.03 -4.61 22.77
C LYS A 170 -3.84 -4.23 23.63
N THR A 171 -2.63 -4.44 23.13
CA THR A 171 -1.37 -4.18 23.86
C THR A 171 -0.35 -3.65 22.86
N LEU A 172 0.50 -2.73 23.32
CA LEU A 172 1.65 -2.30 22.53
C LEU A 172 2.65 -3.45 22.39
N PRO A 173 3.28 -3.60 21.21
CA PRO A 173 4.40 -4.51 21.06
C PRO A 173 5.49 -4.18 22.09
N LYS A 174 6.18 -5.20 22.59
CA LYS A 174 7.39 -4.97 23.38
C LYS A 174 8.54 -4.72 22.42
N ALA A 175 9.28 -3.64 22.67
CA ALA A 175 10.52 -3.34 21.97
C ALA A 175 11.55 -4.48 22.11
#